data_a9a616f72fe3c74d4fab3efa3bb22087
#
_entry.id   a9a616f72fe3c74d4fab3efa3bb22087
#
_cell.length_a   1.000
_cell.length_b   1.000
_cell.length_c   1.000
_cell.angle_alpha   90.00
_cell.angle_beta   90.00
_cell.angle_gamma   90.00
#
_symmetry.space_group_name_H-M   'P 1'
#
loop_
_entity.id
_entity.type
_entity.pdbx_description
1 polymer ?
#
loop_
_entity_poly.entity_id
_entity_poly.type
_entity_poly.pdbx_seq_one_letter_code
_entity_poly.pdbx_strand_id
1 'polypeptide(L)'
;MTSSKRPRLPFLDWMRGVAAVIMLNGHTFHSFTRDDLRGQSPYVLSQFFGGLGPAIFLFLTGITFAFILERGERVGLSLWERWVAALKRSRYLLMLAVLFRVQLWAFGLPASNWTDLFKVDVLNCMALTLLALSPLAVMSIEQRIRWAAIGGAAIAAAGPLITAANWTWLPEGVRAYFVPSYNFFAFFPWAAFIAFGVASGSILKKITADQVNRVMM
;
A
#
# COMPACT_ATOMS: atom_id res chain seq x y z
N MET A 1 12.38 6.79 -35.43
CA MET A 1 11.51 7.13 -34.30
C MET A 1 12.29 6.83 -33.02
N THR A 2 12.97 7.80 -32.45
CA THR A 2 13.71 7.66 -31.18
C THR A 2 12.69 7.58 -30.04
N SER A 3 12.58 6.41 -29.43
CA SER A 3 11.81 6.22 -28.20
C SER A 3 12.43 7.11 -27.10
N SER A 4 11.85 8.28 -26.88
CA SER A 4 12.20 9.14 -25.76
C SER A 4 11.95 8.36 -24.46
N LYS A 5 13.01 7.79 -23.87
CA LYS A 5 12.97 7.22 -22.53
C LYS A 5 12.55 8.34 -21.58
N ARG A 6 11.38 8.19 -20.95
CA ARG A 6 10.91 9.15 -19.97
C ARG A 6 11.91 9.32 -18.85
N PRO A 7 12.07 10.54 -18.34
CA PRO A 7 12.85 10.73 -17.13
C PRO A 7 12.25 9.87 -16.01
N ARG A 8 13.07 8.98 -15.46
CA ARG A 8 12.76 8.30 -14.20
C ARG A 8 12.69 9.40 -13.14
N LEU A 9 11.87 9.21 -12.14
CA LEU A 9 11.83 10.07 -10.96
C LEU A 9 12.75 9.45 -9.88
N PRO A 10 14.05 9.80 -9.85
CA PRO A 10 15.04 9.12 -9.01
C PRO A 10 14.67 9.14 -7.53
N PHE A 11 13.96 10.17 -7.08
CA PHE A 11 13.53 10.30 -5.69
C PHE A 11 12.57 9.17 -5.26
N LEU A 12 11.74 8.64 -6.18
CA LEU A 12 10.85 7.52 -5.85
C LEU A 12 11.65 6.23 -5.60
N ASP A 13 12.70 6.01 -6.39
CA ASP A 13 13.56 4.86 -6.21
C ASP A 13 14.38 5.01 -4.91
N TRP A 14 14.82 6.23 -4.62
CA TRP A 14 15.51 6.55 -3.37
C TRP A 14 14.59 6.35 -2.15
N MET A 15 13.36 6.85 -2.19
CA MET A 15 12.39 6.64 -1.11
C MET A 15 12.08 5.15 -0.89
N ARG A 16 12.00 4.34 -1.95
CA ARG A 16 11.85 2.88 -1.82
C ARG A 16 13.05 2.25 -1.13
N GLY A 17 14.26 2.68 -1.48
CA GLY A 17 15.50 2.23 -0.83
C GLY A 17 15.51 2.55 0.66
N VAL A 18 15.20 3.79 1.02
CA VAL A 18 15.11 4.22 2.43
C VAL A 18 14.05 3.40 3.18
N ALA A 19 12.86 3.25 2.61
CA ALA A 19 11.80 2.46 3.22
C ALA A 19 12.20 0.99 3.43
N ALA A 20 12.95 0.41 2.47
CA ALA A 20 13.47 -0.95 2.61
C ALA A 20 14.48 -1.08 3.76
N VAL A 21 15.39 -0.10 3.91
CA VAL A 21 16.36 -0.06 5.02
C VAL A 21 15.66 0.07 6.38
N ILE A 22 14.67 0.98 6.48
CA ILE A 22 13.86 1.17 7.69
C ILE A 22 13.13 -0.13 8.05
N MET A 23 12.51 -0.77 7.07
CA MET A 23 11.77 -2.01 7.28
C MET A 23 12.69 -3.16 7.70
N LEU A 24 13.85 -3.31 7.04
CA LEU A 24 14.84 -4.31 7.40
C LEU A 24 15.33 -4.10 8.84
N ASN A 25 15.62 -2.85 9.24
CA ASN A 25 16.03 -2.51 10.59
C ASN A 25 14.96 -2.92 11.62
N GLY A 26 13.68 -2.56 11.38
CA GLY A 26 12.57 -2.95 12.26
C GLY A 26 12.43 -4.47 12.41
N HIS A 27 12.52 -5.22 11.31
CA HIS A 27 12.49 -6.69 11.35
C HIS A 27 13.69 -7.29 12.08
N THR A 28 14.89 -6.76 11.87
CA THR A 28 16.11 -7.21 12.56
C THR A 28 15.98 -6.99 14.07
N PHE A 29 15.58 -5.78 14.49
CA PHE A 29 15.36 -5.52 15.92
C PHE A 29 14.30 -6.45 16.51
N HIS A 30 13.18 -6.68 15.81
CA HIS A 30 12.15 -7.60 16.28
C HIS A 30 12.66 -9.04 16.43
N SER A 31 13.42 -9.53 15.46
CA SER A 31 13.87 -10.92 15.42
C SER A 31 14.99 -11.22 16.45
N PHE A 32 15.83 -10.23 16.75
CA PHE A 32 17.00 -10.43 17.63
C PHE A 32 16.84 -9.84 19.03
N THR A 33 15.75 -9.12 19.31
CA THR A 33 15.48 -8.64 20.67
C THR A 33 14.77 -9.71 21.49
N ARG A 34 15.34 -10.05 22.65
CA ARG A 34 14.73 -10.95 23.63
C ARG A 34 13.39 -10.41 24.10
N ASP A 35 12.45 -11.30 24.38
CA ASP A 35 11.06 -10.95 24.73
C ASP A 35 10.95 -10.05 25.98
N ASP A 36 11.81 -10.29 26.99
CA ASP A 36 11.88 -9.49 28.21
C ASP A 36 12.34 -8.04 28.00
N LEU A 37 13.02 -7.76 26.89
CA LEU A 37 13.47 -6.41 26.52
C LEU A 37 12.51 -5.66 25.58
N ARG A 38 11.48 -6.34 25.07
CA ARG A 38 10.53 -5.73 24.10
C ARG A 38 9.62 -4.66 24.70
N GLY A 39 9.51 -4.57 26.01
CA GLY A 39 8.83 -3.47 26.70
C GLY A 39 9.67 -2.22 26.91
N GLN A 40 10.98 -2.24 26.61
CA GLN A 40 11.86 -1.11 26.87
C GLN A 40 11.82 -0.06 25.74
N SER A 41 12.10 1.19 26.12
CA SER A 41 12.06 2.35 25.21
C SER A 41 12.86 2.18 23.91
N PRO A 42 14.09 1.62 23.90
CA PRO A 42 14.83 1.45 22.64
C PRO A 42 14.13 0.52 21.66
N TYR A 43 13.50 -0.55 22.14
CA TYR A 43 12.75 -1.46 21.29
C TYR A 43 11.47 -0.80 20.78
N VAL A 44 10.69 -0.18 21.65
CA VAL A 44 9.45 0.53 21.26
C VAL A 44 9.76 1.59 20.20
N LEU A 45 10.83 2.36 20.39
CA LEU A 45 11.27 3.37 19.42
C LEU A 45 11.68 2.74 18.08
N SER A 46 12.40 1.61 18.09
CA SER A 46 12.79 0.90 16.87
C SER A 46 11.57 0.40 16.09
N GLN A 47 10.53 -0.08 16.79
CA GLN A 47 9.28 -0.53 16.15
C GLN A 47 8.45 0.63 15.62
N PHE A 48 8.46 1.79 16.30
CA PHE A 48 7.82 3.00 15.79
C PHE A 48 8.44 3.43 14.44
N PHE A 49 9.78 3.53 14.37
CA PHE A 49 10.46 3.83 13.11
C PHE A 49 10.29 2.71 12.08
N GLY A 50 10.35 1.45 12.51
CA GLY A 50 10.11 0.29 11.63
C GLY A 50 8.74 0.34 10.94
N GLY A 51 7.72 0.85 11.63
CA GLY A 51 6.36 1.05 11.11
C GLY A 51 6.25 2.10 10.00
N LEU A 52 7.22 3.01 9.86
CA LEU A 52 7.25 3.98 8.74
C LEU A 52 7.54 3.29 7.40
N GLY A 53 8.30 2.21 7.39
CA GLY A 53 8.64 1.47 6.17
C GLY A 53 7.39 1.02 5.38
N PRO A 54 6.47 0.25 5.97
CA PRO A 54 5.22 -0.13 5.33
C PRO A 54 4.38 1.06 4.88
N ALA A 55 4.26 2.13 5.70
CA ALA A 55 3.52 3.34 5.35
C ALA A 55 4.06 4.00 4.07
N ILE A 56 5.39 4.14 3.97
CA ILE A 56 6.06 4.67 2.78
C ILE A 56 5.81 3.76 1.56
N PHE A 57 5.92 2.43 1.71
CA PHE A 57 5.65 1.50 0.61
C PHE A 57 4.21 1.56 0.11
N LEU A 58 3.24 1.66 1.02
CA LEU A 58 1.84 1.82 0.65
C LEU A 58 1.62 3.14 -0.10
N PHE A 59 2.17 4.23 0.40
CA PHE A 59 2.09 5.54 -0.24
C PHE A 59 2.72 5.54 -1.65
N LEU A 60 3.93 4.97 -1.80
CA LEU A 60 4.62 4.84 -3.09
C LEU A 60 3.86 3.90 -4.06
N THR A 61 3.16 2.91 -3.54
CA THR A 61 2.26 2.08 -4.35
C THR A 61 1.14 2.90 -4.95
N GLY A 62 0.54 3.80 -4.16
CA GLY A 62 -0.47 4.74 -4.64
C GLY A 62 0.07 5.67 -5.73
N ILE A 63 1.26 6.25 -5.56
CA ILE A 63 1.92 7.08 -6.58
C ILE A 63 2.13 6.28 -7.87
N THR A 64 2.66 5.06 -7.76
CA THR A 64 2.89 4.19 -8.93
C THR A 64 1.57 3.84 -9.63
N PHE A 65 0.51 3.60 -8.86
CA PHE A 65 -0.81 3.33 -9.41
C PHE A 65 -1.37 4.54 -10.17
N ALA A 66 -1.26 5.75 -9.63
CA ALA A 66 -1.63 6.98 -10.34
C ALA A 66 -0.91 7.12 -11.70
N PHE A 67 0.38 6.73 -11.75
CA PHE A 67 1.14 6.75 -13.01
C PHE A 67 0.65 5.72 -14.03
N ILE A 68 0.18 4.56 -13.58
CA ILE A 68 -0.44 3.55 -14.45
C ILE A 68 -1.76 4.09 -15.02
N LEU A 69 -2.59 4.71 -14.18
CA LEU A 69 -3.88 5.29 -14.59
C LEU A 69 -3.70 6.41 -15.62
N GLU A 70 -2.77 7.34 -15.38
CA GLU A 70 -2.45 8.43 -16.31
C GLU A 70 -1.88 7.89 -17.63
N ARG A 71 -1.06 6.87 -17.59
CA ARG A 71 -0.53 6.26 -18.81
C ARG A 71 -1.65 5.74 -19.70
N GLY A 72 -2.64 5.03 -19.14
CA GLY A 72 -3.78 4.51 -19.90
C GLY A 72 -4.57 5.62 -20.60
N GLU A 73 -4.79 6.75 -19.89
CA GLU A 73 -5.45 7.93 -20.43
C GLU A 73 -4.67 8.54 -21.60
N ARG A 74 -3.35 8.71 -21.43
CA ARG A 74 -2.50 9.34 -22.41
C ARG A 74 -2.28 8.52 -23.69
N VAL A 75 -2.31 7.17 -23.61
CA VAL A 75 -2.23 6.30 -24.80
C VAL A 75 -3.59 6.08 -25.46
N GLY A 76 -4.64 6.77 -24.99
CA GLY A 76 -5.97 6.75 -25.61
C GLY A 76 -6.75 5.47 -25.35
N LEU A 77 -6.47 4.73 -24.25
CA LEU A 77 -7.27 3.56 -23.89
C LEU A 77 -8.70 3.98 -23.56
N SER A 78 -9.67 3.19 -23.98
CA SER A 78 -11.07 3.33 -23.59
C SER A 78 -11.24 3.25 -22.08
N LEU A 79 -12.35 3.77 -21.54
CA LEU A 79 -12.64 3.73 -20.10
C LEU A 79 -12.60 2.31 -19.55
N TRP A 80 -13.16 1.36 -20.31
CA TRP A 80 -13.15 -0.05 -19.94
C TRP A 80 -11.73 -0.63 -19.87
N GLU A 81 -10.90 -0.39 -20.88
CA GLU A 81 -9.51 -0.88 -20.89
C GLU A 81 -8.69 -0.28 -19.75
N ARG A 82 -8.91 1.00 -19.41
CA ARG A 82 -8.28 1.66 -18.26
C ARG A 82 -8.67 0.99 -16.96
N TRP A 83 -9.95 0.70 -16.77
CA TRP A 83 -10.44 0.01 -15.58
C TRP A 83 -9.91 -1.43 -15.50
N VAL A 84 -9.95 -2.18 -16.58
CA VAL A 84 -9.37 -3.53 -16.66
C VAL A 84 -7.87 -3.53 -16.36
N ALA A 85 -7.11 -2.53 -16.80
CA ALA A 85 -5.69 -2.38 -16.47
C ALA A 85 -5.47 -2.19 -14.96
N ALA A 86 -6.33 -1.39 -14.31
CA ALA A 86 -6.31 -1.20 -12.86
C ALA A 86 -6.62 -2.51 -12.12
N LEU A 87 -7.65 -3.25 -12.54
CA LEU A 87 -8.01 -4.55 -11.97
C LEU A 87 -6.91 -5.60 -12.15
N LYS A 88 -6.25 -5.63 -13.32
CA LYS A 88 -5.10 -6.53 -13.56
C LYS A 88 -3.98 -6.26 -12.56
N ARG A 89 -3.73 -5.00 -12.20
CA ARG A 89 -2.73 -4.64 -11.18
C ARG A 89 -3.10 -5.14 -9.79
N SER A 90 -4.36 -4.95 -9.38
CA SER A 90 -4.87 -5.47 -8.11
C SER A 90 -4.77 -7.01 -8.06
N ARG A 91 -5.24 -7.69 -9.11
CA ARG A 91 -5.15 -9.16 -9.23
C ARG A 91 -3.72 -9.66 -9.13
N TYR A 92 -2.77 -8.99 -9.78
CA TYR A 92 -1.36 -9.36 -9.72
C TYR A 92 -0.81 -9.30 -8.29
N LEU A 93 -1.13 -8.24 -7.54
CA LEU A 93 -0.71 -8.14 -6.14
C LEU A 93 -1.39 -9.18 -5.25
N LEU A 94 -2.67 -9.47 -5.49
CA LEU A 94 -3.38 -10.52 -4.76
C LEU A 94 -2.74 -11.90 -5.01
N MET A 95 -2.37 -12.18 -6.25
CA MET A 95 -1.65 -13.42 -6.59
C MET A 95 -0.32 -13.50 -5.86
N LEU A 96 0.45 -12.40 -5.82
CA LEU A 96 1.71 -12.36 -5.06
C LEU A 96 1.49 -12.54 -3.56
N ALA A 97 0.43 -11.96 -3.00
CA ALA A 97 0.07 -12.15 -1.59
C ALA A 97 -0.21 -13.62 -1.27
N VAL A 98 -1.00 -14.29 -2.12
CA VAL A 98 -1.30 -15.74 -1.97
C VAL A 98 -0.01 -16.57 -2.08
N LEU A 99 0.82 -16.32 -3.09
CA LEU A 99 2.09 -17.04 -3.27
C LEU A 99 3.01 -16.87 -2.07
N PHE A 100 3.11 -15.65 -1.54
CA PHE A 100 3.90 -15.36 -0.35
C PHE A 100 3.39 -16.11 0.88
N ARG A 101 2.06 -16.18 1.06
CA ARG A 101 1.46 -16.96 2.15
C ARG A 101 1.71 -18.45 2.03
N VAL A 102 1.57 -19.00 0.83
CA VAL A 102 1.88 -20.42 0.55
C VAL A 102 3.36 -20.71 0.85
N GLN A 103 4.26 -19.81 0.44
CA GLN A 103 5.70 -19.95 0.73
C GLN A 103 5.97 -19.98 2.24
N LEU A 104 5.43 -19.01 2.99
CA LEU A 104 5.63 -18.95 4.44
C LEU A 104 5.05 -20.18 5.15
N TRP A 105 3.87 -20.61 4.73
CA TRP A 105 3.25 -21.81 5.27
C TRP A 105 4.09 -23.05 5.00
N ALA A 106 4.58 -23.23 3.77
CA ALA A 106 5.38 -24.39 3.38
C ALA A 106 6.71 -24.44 4.14
N PHE A 107 7.38 -23.29 4.34
CA PHE A 107 8.64 -23.25 5.08
C PHE A 107 8.46 -23.41 6.60
N GLY A 108 7.27 -23.18 7.12
CA GLY A 108 6.96 -23.41 8.53
C GLY A 108 6.55 -24.84 8.88
N LEU A 109 6.43 -25.75 7.90
CA LEU A 109 6.06 -27.16 8.17
C LEU A 109 7.14 -27.87 9.00
N PRO A 110 6.73 -28.79 9.92
CA PRO A 110 5.36 -29.23 10.20
C PRO A 110 4.58 -28.37 11.21
N ALA A 111 5.16 -27.26 11.70
CA ALA A 111 4.56 -26.44 12.76
C ALA A 111 3.46 -25.46 12.26
N SER A 112 3.36 -25.23 10.94
CA SER A 112 2.39 -24.31 10.36
C SER A 112 0.97 -24.88 10.39
N ASN A 113 0.01 -24.03 10.78
CA ASN A 113 -1.42 -24.34 10.67
C ASN A 113 -1.94 -23.94 9.27
N TRP A 114 -2.93 -24.65 8.76
CA TRP A 114 -3.59 -24.30 7.49
C TRP A 114 -4.26 -22.92 7.53
N THR A 115 -4.68 -22.45 8.71
CA THR A 115 -5.24 -21.11 8.93
C THR A 115 -4.25 -19.99 8.65
N ASP A 116 -2.94 -20.27 8.67
CA ASP A 116 -1.89 -19.30 8.38
C ASP A 116 -1.93 -18.83 6.93
N LEU A 117 -2.50 -19.63 6.03
CA LEU A 117 -2.70 -19.25 4.62
C LEU A 117 -3.66 -18.07 4.45
N PHE A 118 -4.56 -17.85 5.42
CA PHE A 118 -5.59 -16.79 5.36
C PHE A 118 -5.19 -15.52 6.14
N LYS A 119 -4.00 -15.49 6.72
CA LYS A 119 -3.51 -14.28 7.41
C LYS A 119 -3.37 -13.13 6.43
N VAL A 120 -3.91 -11.97 6.82
CA VAL A 120 -3.85 -10.74 6.04
C VAL A 120 -2.51 -10.04 6.30
N ASP A 121 -1.84 -9.62 5.24
CA ASP A 121 -0.58 -8.88 5.30
C ASP A 121 -0.61 -7.61 4.43
N VAL A 122 0.52 -6.93 4.35
CA VAL A 122 0.66 -5.69 3.57
C VAL A 122 0.30 -5.87 2.09
N LEU A 123 0.61 -7.02 1.48
CA LEU A 123 0.30 -7.29 0.06
C LEU A 123 -1.20 -7.46 -0.14
N ASN A 124 -1.89 -8.12 0.80
CA ASN A 124 -3.35 -8.24 0.80
C ASN A 124 -4.01 -6.86 0.91
N CYS A 125 -3.54 -6.03 1.85
CA CYS A 125 -4.02 -4.65 2.01
C CYS A 125 -3.81 -3.85 0.72
N MET A 126 -2.62 -3.94 0.09
CA MET A 126 -2.33 -3.29 -1.18
C MET A 126 -3.30 -3.73 -2.28
N ALA A 127 -3.50 -5.04 -2.43
CA ALA A 127 -4.38 -5.58 -3.46
C ALA A 127 -5.83 -5.12 -3.29
N LEU A 128 -6.36 -5.24 -2.06
CA LEU A 128 -7.73 -4.82 -1.74
C LEU A 128 -7.92 -3.31 -1.94
N THR A 129 -6.95 -2.50 -1.52
CA THR A 129 -7.02 -1.05 -1.69
C THR A 129 -6.98 -0.66 -3.16
N LEU A 130 -6.11 -1.26 -3.99
CA LEU A 130 -6.10 -0.98 -5.42
C LEU A 130 -7.38 -1.43 -6.11
N LEU A 131 -8.00 -2.52 -5.64
CA LEU A 131 -9.32 -2.94 -6.10
C LEU A 131 -10.37 -1.88 -5.79
N ALA A 132 -10.42 -1.40 -4.54
CA ALA A 132 -11.36 -0.36 -4.11
C ALA A 132 -11.13 0.98 -4.84
N LEU A 133 -9.88 1.32 -5.16
CA LEU A 133 -9.53 2.54 -5.90
C LEU A 133 -9.57 2.37 -7.43
N SER A 134 -9.84 1.16 -7.95
CA SER A 134 -9.89 0.91 -9.39
C SER A 134 -10.89 1.79 -10.17
N PRO A 135 -12.05 2.23 -9.63
CA PRO A 135 -12.95 3.15 -10.31
C PRO A 135 -12.31 4.51 -10.65
N LEU A 136 -11.25 4.91 -9.93
CA LEU A 136 -10.51 6.13 -10.25
C LEU A 136 -9.85 6.07 -11.65
N ALA A 137 -9.72 4.88 -12.24
CA ALA A 137 -9.16 4.70 -13.57
C ALA A 137 -9.98 5.38 -14.68
N VAL A 138 -11.29 5.49 -14.49
CA VAL A 138 -12.20 6.08 -15.48
C VAL A 138 -12.45 7.57 -15.25
N MET A 139 -11.91 8.13 -14.17
CA MET A 139 -12.08 9.53 -13.78
C MET A 139 -11.03 10.43 -14.43
N SER A 140 -11.33 11.73 -14.57
CA SER A 140 -10.36 12.75 -14.94
C SER A 140 -9.31 12.94 -13.85
N ILE A 141 -8.17 13.57 -14.19
CA ILE A 141 -7.08 13.77 -13.22
C ILE A 141 -7.50 14.60 -12.02
N GLU A 142 -8.36 15.63 -12.20
CA GLU A 142 -8.89 16.46 -11.12
C GLU A 142 -9.82 15.66 -10.21
N GLN A 143 -10.72 14.89 -10.78
CA GLN A 143 -11.62 14.01 -10.03
C GLN A 143 -10.81 12.97 -9.25
N ARG A 144 -9.77 12.40 -9.87
CA ARG A 144 -8.90 11.41 -9.24
C ARG A 144 -8.18 11.98 -8.02
N ILE A 145 -7.60 13.19 -8.13
CA ILE A 145 -6.96 13.90 -7.01
C ILE A 145 -7.98 14.09 -5.88
N ARG A 146 -9.15 14.65 -6.22
CA ARG A 146 -10.20 14.97 -5.24
C ARG A 146 -10.70 13.72 -4.52
N TRP A 147 -11.14 12.71 -5.27
CA TRP A 147 -11.73 11.51 -4.69
C TRP A 147 -10.71 10.63 -3.96
N ALA A 148 -9.47 10.58 -4.43
CA ALA A 148 -8.41 9.87 -3.71
C ALA A 148 -8.08 10.57 -2.38
N ALA A 149 -8.00 11.90 -2.35
CA ALA A 149 -7.74 12.65 -1.12
C ALA A 149 -8.91 12.52 -0.12
N ILE A 150 -10.16 12.70 -0.57
CA ILE A 150 -11.35 12.56 0.27
C ILE A 150 -11.46 11.11 0.80
N GLY A 151 -11.30 10.13 -0.08
CA GLY A 151 -11.34 8.71 0.31
C GLY A 151 -10.25 8.35 1.31
N GLY A 152 -9.03 8.86 1.10
CA GLY A 152 -7.92 8.68 2.06
C GLY A 152 -8.23 9.28 3.42
N ALA A 153 -8.75 10.51 3.46
CA ALA A 153 -9.16 11.16 4.70
C ALA A 153 -10.30 10.39 5.41
N ALA A 154 -11.30 9.95 4.65
CA ALA A 154 -12.42 9.18 5.19
C ALA A 154 -11.96 7.82 5.76
N ILE A 155 -11.06 7.10 5.07
CA ILE A 155 -10.50 5.83 5.54
C ILE A 155 -9.69 6.06 6.82
N ALA A 156 -8.84 7.11 6.87
CA ALA A 156 -8.06 7.43 8.05
C ALA A 156 -8.94 7.78 9.25
N ALA A 157 -9.96 8.61 9.05
CA ALA A 157 -10.89 9.03 10.09
C ALA A 157 -11.80 7.88 10.57
N ALA A 158 -12.14 6.93 9.69
CA ALA A 158 -12.93 5.76 10.04
C ALA A 158 -12.16 4.74 10.88
N GLY A 159 -10.83 4.72 10.84
CA GLY A 159 -9.99 3.74 11.54
C GLY A 159 -10.34 3.54 13.01
N PRO A 160 -10.39 4.58 13.86
CA PRO A 160 -10.77 4.46 15.25
C PRO A 160 -12.19 3.91 15.45
N LEU A 161 -13.15 4.34 14.63
CA LEU A 161 -14.54 3.91 14.69
C LEU A 161 -14.67 2.42 14.35
N ILE A 162 -13.99 1.97 13.31
CA ILE A 162 -13.96 0.57 12.89
C ILE A 162 -13.32 -0.31 13.99
N THR A 163 -12.25 0.18 14.64
CA THR A 163 -11.59 -0.54 15.72
C THR A 163 -12.46 -0.65 16.97
N ALA A 164 -13.24 0.38 17.28
CA ALA A 164 -14.12 0.41 18.45
C ALA A 164 -15.43 -0.36 18.26
N ALA A 165 -15.86 -0.61 17.03
CA ALA A 165 -17.12 -1.30 16.73
C ALA A 165 -17.03 -2.81 16.97
N ASN A 166 -18.15 -3.43 17.32
CA ASN A 166 -18.25 -4.87 17.50
C ASN A 166 -18.50 -5.58 16.16
N TRP A 167 -17.54 -6.39 15.72
CA TRP A 167 -17.56 -7.13 14.46
C TRP A 167 -17.66 -8.65 14.65
N THR A 168 -18.14 -9.13 15.83
CA THR A 168 -18.21 -10.58 16.13
C THR A 168 -19.15 -11.36 15.23
N TRP A 169 -20.09 -10.69 14.57
CA TRP A 169 -21.01 -11.26 13.59
C TRP A 169 -20.35 -11.55 12.23
N LEU A 170 -19.17 -10.99 11.94
CA LEU A 170 -18.42 -11.28 10.73
C LEU A 170 -17.49 -12.49 10.93
N PRO A 171 -17.36 -13.36 9.92
CA PRO A 171 -16.33 -14.39 9.92
C PRO A 171 -14.93 -13.80 10.14
N GLU A 172 -14.08 -14.48 10.91
CA GLU A 172 -12.76 -13.99 11.29
C GLU A 172 -11.90 -13.62 10.09
N GLY A 173 -11.89 -14.43 9.03
CA GLY A 173 -11.15 -14.16 7.80
C GLY A 173 -11.57 -12.87 7.10
N VAL A 174 -12.85 -12.50 7.15
CA VAL A 174 -13.35 -11.22 6.59
C VAL A 174 -13.00 -10.08 7.53
N ARG A 175 -13.20 -10.26 8.84
CA ARG A 175 -12.89 -9.26 9.86
C ARG A 175 -11.42 -8.85 9.82
N ALA A 176 -10.51 -9.80 9.61
CA ALA A 176 -9.07 -9.53 9.52
C ALA A 176 -8.70 -8.55 8.40
N TYR A 177 -9.50 -8.42 7.34
CA TYR A 177 -9.27 -7.44 6.27
C TYR A 177 -9.64 -6.01 6.65
N PHE A 178 -10.54 -5.80 7.60
CA PHE A 178 -11.09 -4.48 7.91
C PHE A 178 -10.68 -3.98 9.29
N VAL A 179 -10.60 -4.88 10.29
CA VAL A 179 -10.35 -4.50 11.68
C VAL A 179 -8.88 -4.71 12.00
N PRO A 180 -8.17 -3.68 12.51
CA PRO A 180 -6.78 -3.82 12.91
C PRO A 180 -6.61 -4.89 13.99
N SER A 181 -5.67 -5.78 13.80
CA SER A 181 -5.14 -6.67 14.82
C SER A 181 -3.62 -6.48 14.87
N TYR A 182 -2.98 -6.82 16.01
CA TYR A 182 -1.56 -6.53 16.27
C TYR A 182 -0.58 -7.04 15.19
N ASN A 183 -0.98 -8.03 14.39
CA ASN A 183 -0.08 -8.70 13.46
C ASN A 183 -0.48 -8.53 11.98
N PHE A 184 -1.50 -7.72 11.65
CA PHE A 184 -2.05 -7.68 10.31
C PHE A 184 -2.27 -6.26 9.82
N PHE A 185 -2.06 -6.07 8.51
CA PHE A 185 -2.33 -4.82 7.81
C PHE A 185 -3.78 -4.79 7.33
N ALA A 186 -4.71 -4.42 8.22
CA ALA A 186 -6.10 -4.24 7.86
C ALA A 186 -6.29 -3.05 6.90
N PHE A 187 -7.41 -3.05 6.16
CA PHE A 187 -7.75 -1.95 5.27
C PHE A 187 -7.79 -0.59 6.00
N PHE A 188 -8.41 -0.54 7.17
CA PHE A 188 -8.43 0.64 8.02
C PHE A 188 -7.31 0.58 9.07
N PRO A 189 -6.45 1.60 9.20
CA PRO A 189 -6.37 2.84 8.38
C PRO A 189 -5.39 2.75 7.20
N TRP A 190 -4.72 1.60 6.97
CA TRP A 190 -3.57 1.46 6.08
C TRP A 190 -3.85 1.83 4.62
N ALA A 191 -5.07 1.59 4.13
CA ALA A 191 -5.48 1.96 2.78
C ALA A 191 -5.42 3.47 2.51
N ALA A 192 -5.51 4.31 3.55
CA ALA A 192 -5.38 5.76 3.43
C ALA A 192 -4.03 6.18 2.81
N PHE A 193 -2.93 5.49 3.16
CA PHE A 193 -1.62 5.80 2.58
C PHE A 193 -1.60 5.61 1.07
N ILE A 194 -2.22 4.54 0.57
CA ILE A 194 -2.32 4.30 -0.88
C ILE A 194 -3.19 5.37 -1.53
N ALA A 195 -4.33 5.72 -0.93
CA ALA A 195 -5.23 6.74 -1.46
C ALA A 195 -4.54 8.12 -1.54
N PHE A 196 -3.85 8.55 -0.48
CA PHE A 196 -3.03 9.77 -0.51
C PHE A 196 -1.89 9.68 -1.52
N GLY A 197 -1.27 8.49 -1.68
CA GLY A 197 -0.30 8.24 -2.72
C GLY A 197 -0.86 8.43 -4.12
N VAL A 198 -2.11 7.98 -4.39
CA VAL A 198 -2.81 8.21 -5.68
C VAL A 198 -3.06 9.69 -5.90
N ALA A 199 -3.52 10.43 -4.89
CA ALA A 199 -3.73 11.87 -4.98
C ALA A 199 -2.41 12.58 -5.32
N SER A 200 -1.34 12.33 -4.54
CA SER A 200 -0.03 12.92 -4.72
C SER A 200 0.60 12.57 -6.07
N GLY A 201 0.52 11.30 -6.49
CA GLY A 201 1.00 10.84 -7.79
C GLY A 201 0.26 11.50 -8.96
N SER A 202 -1.05 11.74 -8.82
CA SER A 202 -1.84 12.46 -9.81
C SER A 202 -1.45 13.95 -9.88
N ILE A 203 -1.14 14.59 -8.74
CA ILE A 203 -0.62 15.96 -8.69
C ILE A 203 0.74 16.05 -9.38
N LEU A 204 1.66 15.13 -9.08
CA LEU A 204 2.99 15.08 -9.71
C LEU A 204 2.91 14.95 -11.23
N LYS A 205 1.87 14.28 -11.75
CA LYS A 205 1.64 14.17 -13.21
C LYS A 205 1.07 15.45 -13.84
N LYS A 206 0.39 16.25 -13.06
CA LYS A 206 -0.16 17.54 -13.51
C LYS A 206 0.92 18.62 -13.58
N ILE A 207 1.98 18.47 -12.79
CA ILE A 207 3.10 19.41 -12.76
C ILE A 207 4.07 19.07 -13.91
N THR A 208 4.56 20.06 -14.65
CA THR A 208 5.59 19.89 -15.69
C THR A 208 6.93 19.47 -15.09
N ALA A 209 7.79 18.76 -15.87
CA ALA A 209 9.08 18.30 -15.41
C ALA A 209 9.96 19.43 -14.79
N ASP A 210 9.93 20.63 -15.39
CA ASP A 210 10.68 21.78 -14.90
C ASP A 210 10.14 22.33 -13.57
N GLN A 211 8.83 22.21 -13.33
CA GLN A 211 8.21 22.57 -12.05
C GLN A 211 8.53 21.56 -10.97
N VAL A 212 8.57 20.26 -11.32
CA VAL A 212 8.96 19.19 -10.38
C VAL A 212 10.38 19.42 -9.88
N ASN A 213 11.32 19.76 -10.76
CA ASN A 213 12.69 20.03 -10.37
C ASN A 213 12.81 21.26 -9.43
N ARG A 214 11.98 22.28 -9.62
CA ARG A 214 11.95 23.46 -8.73
C ARG A 214 11.36 23.21 -7.34
N VAL A 215 10.47 22.26 -7.22
CA VAL A 215 9.82 21.91 -5.93
C VAL A 215 10.68 20.94 -5.10
N MET A 216 11.64 20.27 -5.74
CA MET A 216 12.47 19.24 -5.11
C MET A 216 13.93 19.67 -4.84
N MET A 217 14.32 20.90 -5.21
CA MET A 217 15.55 21.57 -4.81
C MET A 217 15.31 22.49 -3.61
#